data_82e2e9adbee849a3fcd87f74ed181651
#
_entry.id   82e2e9adbee849a3fcd87f74ed181651
#
_cell.length_a   1.000
_cell.length_b   1.000
_cell.length_c   1.000
_cell.angle_alpha   90.00
_cell.angle_beta   90.00
_cell.angle_gamma   90.00
#
_symmetry.space_group_name_H-M   'P 1'
#
loop_
_entity.id
_entity.type
_entity.pdbx_description
1 polymer ?
#
loop_
_entity_poly.entity_id
_entity_poly.type
_entity_poly.pdbx_seq_one_letter_code
_entity_poly.pdbx_strand_id
1 'polypeptide(L)'
;MTHAQLVRMGEDWLRRRYLCGIVLSEQSCASGETPDVIGWKGKCRSVLMECKISRGDFLADREKSFRRNPADGMGCERFYLAPQGLIDKAELPKGWGLLECKGRKVFMVCKPARQSQRSQEGFMWEMNLLLASLRRVEVRIEPQTITDFLKWKNRLVEYNGGRLPEGIVSPDLEPNVHLT
;
A
#
# COMPACT_ATOMS: atom_id res chain seq x y z
N MET A 1 -5.68 6.19 -20.16
CA MET A 1 -5.13 6.11 -18.78
C MET A 1 -3.92 5.19 -18.82
N THR A 2 -2.80 5.58 -18.20
CA THR A 2 -1.60 4.74 -18.11
C THR A 2 -1.61 3.93 -16.82
N HIS A 3 -0.82 2.84 -16.77
CA HIS A 3 -0.64 2.03 -15.56
C HIS A 3 -0.16 2.90 -14.38
N ALA A 4 0.87 3.72 -14.58
CA ALA A 4 1.40 4.61 -13.53
C ALA A 4 0.35 5.61 -13.00
N GLN A 5 -0.56 6.10 -13.85
CA GLN A 5 -1.68 6.93 -13.38
C GLN A 5 -2.64 6.14 -12.49
N LEU A 6 -2.91 4.89 -12.85
CA LEU A 6 -3.80 4.01 -12.09
C LEU A 6 -3.18 3.66 -10.73
N VAL A 7 -1.88 3.35 -10.69
CA VAL A 7 -1.12 3.10 -9.45
C VAL A 7 -1.22 4.31 -8.50
N ARG A 8 -0.97 5.54 -8.98
CA ARG A 8 -1.10 6.75 -8.17
C ARG A 8 -2.52 6.94 -7.60
N MET A 9 -3.54 6.65 -8.41
CA MET A 9 -4.93 6.69 -7.94
C MET A 9 -5.19 5.65 -6.85
N GLY A 10 -4.60 4.47 -6.97
CA GLY A 10 -4.65 3.42 -5.96
C GLY A 10 -3.98 3.83 -4.65
N GLU A 11 -2.78 4.42 -4.72
CA GLU A 11 -2.08 4.96 -3.54
C GLU A 11 -2.91 6.00 -2.80
N ASP A 12 -3.44 7.00 -3.54
CA ASP A 12 -4.28 8.05 -2.97
C ASP A 12 -5.55 7.49 -2.33
N TRP A 13 -6.16 6.50 -2.98
CA TRP A 13 -7.35 5.85 -2.45
C TRP A 13 -7.05 5.06 -1.18
N LEU A 14 -5.96 4.29 -1.13
CA LEU A 14 -5.55 3.56 0.07
C LEU A 14 -5.25 4.51 1.23
N ARG A 15 -4.56 5.63 0.99
CA ARG A 15 -4.26 6.62 2.03
C ARG A 15 -5.52 7.33 2.53
N ARG A 16 -6.31 7.90 1.62
CA ARG A 16 -7.37 8.87 1.97
C ARG A 16 -8.72 8.21 2.24
N ARG A 17 -9.05 7.14 1.53
CA ARG A 17 -10.37 6.48 1.64
C ARG A 17 -10.31 5.21 2.46
N TYR A 18 -9.24 4.46 2.31
CA TYR A 18 -9.08 3.19 3.02
C TYR A 18 -8.24 3.32 4.30
N LEU A 19 -7.70 4.52 4.57
CA LEU A 19 -6.99 4.92 5.79
C LEU A 19 -5.78 4.04 6.11
N CYS A 20 -4.98 3.72 5.09
CA CYS A 20 -3.69 3.07 5.28
C CYS A 20 -2.66 4.12 5.71
N GLY A 21 -2.00 3.89 6.85
CA GLY A 21 -0.97 4.79 7.37
C GLY A 21 0.35 4.71 6.60
N ILE A 22 0.66 3.53 6.04
CA ILE A 22 1.81 3.29 5.18
C ILE A 22 1.29 2.75 3.86
N VAL A 23 1.79 3.28 2.75
CA VAL A 23 1.47 2.80 1.39
C VAL A 23 2.74 2.79 0.57
N LEU A 24 3.04 1.66 -0.03
CA LEU A 24 4.16 1.45 -0.96
C LEU A 24 3.61 1.04 -2.33
N SER A 25 4.30 1.40 -3.41
CA SER A 25 3.95 1.01 -4.77
C SER A 25 5.16 0.48 -5.52
N GLU A 26 4.93 -0.47 -6.41
CA GLU A 26 5.90 -1.03 -7.37
C GLU A 26 7.22 -1.46 -6.69
N GLN A 27 7.13 -1.98 -5.45
CA GLN A 27 8.29 -2.46 -4.72
C GLN A 27 8.43 -3.97 -4.88
N SER A 28 9.57 -4.40 -5.39
CA SER A 28 9.90 -5.83 -5.52
C SER A 28 10.11 -6.47 -4.16
N CYS A 29 9.57 -7.66 -3.99
CA CYS A 29 9.76 -8.50 -2.82
C CYS A 29 10.60 -9.74 -3.19
N ALA A 30 11.27 -10.32 -2.19
CA ALA A 30 12.05 -11.56 -2.37
C ALA A 30 11.19 -12.78 -2.76
N SER A 31 9.87 -12.73 -2.55
CA SER A 31 8.93 -13.75 -3.04
C SER A 31 8.73 -13.75 -4.55
N GLY A 32 9.22 -12.72 -5.26
CA GLY A 32 8.91 -12.49 -6.66
C GLY A 32 7.55 -11.80 -6.90
N GLU A 33 6.72 -11.61 -5.86
CA GLU A 33 5.52 -10.79 -5.94
C GLU A 33 5.90 -9.31 -5.90
N THR A 34 5.46 -8.55 -6.89
CA THR A 34 5.63 -7.09 -6.95
C THR A 34 4.24 -6.48 -6.97
N PRO A 35 3.67 -6.12 -5.81
CA PRO A 35 2.36 -5.49 -5.78
C PRO A 35 2.42 -4.12 -6.44
N ASP A 36 1.41 -3.81 -7.25
CA ASP A 36 1.29 -2.47 -7.82
C ASP A 36 1.13 -1.43 -6.71
N VAL A 37 0.27 -1.72 -5.71
CA VAL A 37 0.17 -0.93 -4.48
C VAL A 37 -0.10 -1.86 -3.29
N ILE A 38 0.57 -1.61 -2.18
CA ILE A 38 0.28 -2.27 -0.91
C ILE A 38 0.25 -1.25 0.22
N GLY A 39 -0.74 -1.35 1.11
CA GLY A 39 -0.89 -0.46 2.25
C GLY A 39 -1.14 -1.20 3.55
N TRP A 40 -0.81 -0.58 4.68
CA TRP A 40 -1.03 -1.14 6.01
C TRP A 40 -1.89 -0.23 6.87
N LYS A 41 -2.84 -0.86 7.56
CA LYS A 41 -3.69 -0.25 8.58
C LYS A 41 -3.28 -0.71 9.98
N GLY A 42 -3.89 -0.12 10.99
CA GLY A 42 -3.74 -0.59 12.37
C GLY A 42 -4.01 -2.10 12.53
N LYS A 43 -3.39 -2.71 13.54
CA LYS A 43 -3.47 -4.17 13.84
C LYS A 43 -2.89 -5.03 12.71
N CYS A 44 -1.81 -4.58 12.08
CA CYS A 44 -1.09 -5.30 11.00
C CYS A 44 -1.98 -5.76 9.84
N ARG A 45 -3.01 -5.00 9.50
CA ARG A 45 -3.88 -5.29 8.37
C ARG A 45 -3.28 -4.73 7.10
N SER A 46 -2.86 -5.60 6.22
CA SER A 46 -2.36 -5.24 4.89
C SER A 46 -3.47 -5.27 3.84
N VAL A 47 -3.36 -4.39 2.87
CA VAL A 47 -4.28 -4.26 1.73
C VAL A 47 -3.45 -4.23 0.46
N LEU A 48 -3.57 -5.26 -0.35
CA LEU A 48 -2.91 -5.35 -1.64
C LEU A 48 -3.86 -4.86 -2.74
N MET A 49 -3.32 -4.14 -3.70
CA MET A 49 -4.07 -3.67 -4.86
C MET A 49 -3.28 -3.93 -6.13
N GLU A 50 -3.92 -4.57 -7.09
CA GLU A 50 -3.42 -4.82 -8.44
C GLU A 50 -4.13 -3.91 -9.42
N CYS A 51 -3.38 -3.17 -10.21
CA CYS A 51 -3.87 -2.21 -11.20
C CYS A 51 -3.88 -2.84 -12.58
N LYS A 52 -5.02 -2.89 -13.24
CA LYS A 52 -5.19 -3.51 -14.56
C LYS A 52 -5.72 -2.50 -15.57
N ILE A 53 -4.98 -2.29 -16.65
CA ILE A 53 -5.35 -1.35 -17.71
C ILE A 53 -5.93 -2.05 -18.95
N SER A 54 -5.83 -3.38 -19.05
CA SER A 54 -6.39 -4.18 -20.14
C SER A 54 -6.94 -5.52 -19.66
N ARG A 55 -7.83 -6.09 -20.45
CA ARG A 55 -8.38 -7.44 -20.22
C ARG A 55 -7.30 -8.51 -20.24
N GLY A 56 -6.36 -8.41 -21.17
CA GLY A 56 -5.25 -9.36 -21.27
C GLY A 56 -4.39 -9.39 -20.03
N ASP A 57 -4.07 -8.22 -19.47
CA ASP A 57 -3.30 -8.08 -18.25
C ASP A 57 -4.05 -8.68 -17.04
N PHE A 58 -5.36 -8.43 -16.93
CA PHE A 58 -6.18 -9.05 -15.88
C PHE A 58 -6.20 -10.58 -15.97
N LEU A 59 -6.38 -11.13 -17.17
CA LEU A 59 -6.41 -12.58 -17.37
C LEU A 59 -5.06 -13.23 -17.08
N ALA A 60 -3.95 -12.61 -17.51
CA ALA A 60 -2.60 -13.10 -17.24
C ALA A 60 -2.27 -13.12 -15.73
N ASP A 61 -2.80 -12.18 -14.96
CA ASP A 61 -2.58 -12.14 -13.51
C ASP A 61 -3.11 -13.38 -12.78
N ARG A 62 -4.18 -13.98 -13.27
CA ARG A 62 -4.81 -15.18 -12.68
C ARG A 62 -3.87 -16.38 -12.67
N GLU A 63 -2.91 -16.44 -13.59
CA GLU A 63 -1.96 -17.55 -13.73
C GLU A 63 -0.78 -17.49 -12.77
N LYS A 64 -0.59 -16.38 -12.07
CA LYS A 64 0.49 -16.23 -11.09
C LYS A 64 0.33 -17.22 -9.93
N SER A 65 1.45 -17.76 -9.43
CA SER A 65 1.46 -18.80 -8.38
C SER A 65 0.73 -18.37 -7.10
N PHE A 66 0.94 -17.14 -6.64
CA PHE A 66 0.29 -16.57 -5.46
C PHE A 66 -1.20 -16.21 -5.67
N ARG A 67 -1.73 -16.35 -6.91
CA ARG A 67 -3.18 -16.33 -7.18
C ARG A 67 -3.78 -17.73 -7.06
N ARG A 68 -3.02 -18.76 -7.44
CA ARG A 68 -3.42 -20.16 -7.30
C ARG A 68 -3.39 -20.61 -5.83
N ASN A 69 -2.42 -20.11 -5.04
CA ASN A 69 -2.32 -20.37 -3.60
C ASN A 69 -2.41 -19.04 -2.81
N PRO A 70 -3.64 -18.54 -2.55
CA PRO A 70 -3.83 -17.22 -1.92
C PRO A 70 -3.27 -17.11 -0.50
N ALA A 71 -3.06 -18.23 0.20
CA ALA A 71 -2.51 -18.21 1.55
C ALA A 71 -1.07 -17.68 1.58
N ASP A 72 -0.29 -17.94 0.52
CA ASP A 72 1.12 -17.58 0.44
C ASP A 72 1.37 -16.18 -0.12
N GLY A 73 0.36 -15.55 -0.69
CA GLY A 73 0.46 -14.20 -1.22
C GLY A 73 0.31 -13.10 -0.18
N MET A 74 0.78 -11.90 -0.51
CA MET A 74 0.63 -10.72 0.33
C MET A 74 -0.80 -10.19 0.36
N GLY A 75 -1.14 -9.38 1.36
CA GLY A 75 -2.43 -8.71 1.53
C GLY A 75 -3.47 -9.51 2.30
N CYS A 76 -3.89 -8.99 3.47
CA CYS A 76 -5.05 -9.52 4.20
C CYS A 76 -6.36 -9.25 3.45
N GLU A 77 -6.41 -8.14 2.75
CA GLU A 77 -7.48 -7.73 1.86
C GLU A 77 -6.89 -7.46 0.49
N ARG A 78 -7.56 -7.85 -0.58
CA ARG A 78 -7.01 -7.74 -1.94
C ARG A 78 -8.01 -7.12 -2.89
N PHE A 79 -7.55 -6.15 -3.69
CA PHE A 79 -8.35 -5.47 -4.68
C PHE A 79 -7.74 -5.56 -6.07
N TYR A 80 -8.60 -5.59 -7.07
CA TYR A 80 -8.25 -5.07 -8.38
C TYR A 80 -8.74 -3.62 -8.50
N LEU A 81 -7.93 -2.78 -9.13
CA LEU A 81 -8.29 -1.44 -9.57
C LEU A 81 -8.18 -1.38 -11.09
N ALA A 82 -9.27 -1.02 -11.75
CA ALA A 82 -9.34 -1.00 -13.20
C ALA A 82 -10.22 0.16 -13.72
N PRO A 83 -10.09 0.56 -14.98
CA PRO A 83 -11.09 1.39 -15.65
C PRO A 83 -12.48 0.78 -15.56
N GLN A 84 -13.50 1.62 -15.48
CA GLN A 84 -14.89 1.20 -15.37
C GLN A 84 -15.27 0.22 -16.48
N GLY A 85 -15.87 -0.92 -16.11
CA GLY A 85 -16.34 -1.94 -17.01
C GLY A 85 -15.26 -2.86 -17.61
N LEU A 86 -13.99 -2.73 -17.19
CA LEU A 86 -12.91 -3.59 -17.67
C LEU A 86 -12.99 -5.00 -17.10
N ILE A 87 -13.36 -5.15 -15.85
CA ILE A 87 -13.43 -6.40 -15.11
C ILE A 87 -14.86 -6.65 -14.68
N ASP A 88 -15.41 -7.82 -15.04
CA ASP A 88 -16.70 -8.23 -14.50
C ASP A 88 -16.51 -8.77 -13.08
N LYS A 89 -17.40 -8.35 -12.16
CA LYS A 89 -17.42 -8.83 -10.78
C LYS A 89 -17.49 -10.36 -10.69
N ALA A 90 -18.16 -11.02 -11.63
CA ALA A 90 -18.28 -12.48 -11.65
C ALA A 90 -16.96 -13.19 -11.96
N GLU A 91 -15.98 -12.48 -12.54
CA GLU A 91 -14.68 -13.02 -12.91
C GLU A 91 -13.61 -12.87 -11.82
N LEU A 92 -13.94 -12.15 -10.74
CA LEU A 92 -12.99 -11.94 -9.65
C LEU A 92 -12.61 -13.25 -8.97
N PRO A 93 -11.34 -13.44 -8.61
CA PRO A 93 -10.95 -14.51 -7.73
C PRO A 93 -11.72 -14.42 -6.40
N LYS A 94 -11.99 -15.56 -5.80
CA LYS A 94 -12.71 -15.63 -4.52
C LYS A 94 -12.06 -14.73 -3.46
N GLY A 95 -12.86 -13.87 -2.87
CA GLY A 95 -12.43 -12.97 -1.80
C GLY A 95 -11.75 -11.68 -2.26
N TRP A 96 -11.58 -11.46 -3.55
CA TRP A 96 -11.07 -10.19 -4.07
C TRP A 96 -12.17 -9.13 -4.16
N GLY A 97 -11.80 -7.89 -3.87
CA GLY A 97 -12.62 -6.72 -4.12
C GLY A 97 -12.33 -6.10 -5.48
N LEU A 98 -13.23 -5.24 -5.93
CA LEU A 98 -13.08 -4.48 -7.17
C LEU A 98 -13.28 -2.99 -6.90
N LEU A 99 -12.32 -2.23 -7.35
CA LEU A 99 -12.38 -0.79 -7.50
C LEU A 99 -12.40 -0.44 -8.97
N GLU A 100 -13.27 0.47 -9.34
CA GLU A 100 -13.30 1.01 -10.68
C GLU A 100 -12.97 2.50 -10.68
N CYS A 101 -12.27 2.95 -11.72
CA CYS A 101 -12.02 4.36 -11.93
C CYS A 101 -12.78 4.91 -13.14
N LYS A 102 -13.33 6.11 -12.97
CA LYS A 102 -13.91 6.94 -14.02
C LYS A 102 -13.32 8.33 -13.93
N GLY A 103 -12.51 8.71 -14.93
CA GLY A 103 -11.71 9.92 -14.85
C GLY A 103 -10.73 9.84 -13.66
N ARG A 104 -10.82 10.79 -12.73
CA ARG A 104 -10.01 10.85 -11.50
C ARG A 104 -10.69 10.26 -10.26
N LYS A 105 -11.90 9.72 -10.39
CA LYS A 105 -12.66 9.18 -9.26
C LYS A 105 -12.52 7.66 -9.21
N VAL A 106 -12.32 7.13 -8.01
CA VAL A 106 -12.29 5.69 -7.73
C VAL A 106 -13.51 5.31 -6.91
N PHE A 107 -14.20 4.27 -7.33
CA PHE A 107 -15.42 3.75 -6.72
C PHE A 107 -15.22 2.29 -6.31
N MET A 108 -15.75 1.93 -5.16
CA MET A 108 -15.78 0.53 -4.73
C MET A 108 -17.01 -0.16 -5.33
N VAL A 109 -16.77 -1.15 -6.19
CA VAL A 109 -17.82 -1.99 -6.79
C VAL A 109 -18.19 -3.13 -5.86
N CYS A 110 -17.17 -3.80 -5.29
CA CYS A 110 -17.38 -4.80 -4.24
C CYS A 110 -16.23 -4.81 -3.23
N LYS A 111 -16.57 -5.16 -2.00
CA LYS A 111 -15.60 -5.28 -0.91
C LYS A 111 -14.84 -6.61 -1.01
N PRO A 112 -13.54 -6.65 -0.62
CA PRO A 112 -12.80 -7.89 -0.48
C PRO A 112 -13.26 -8.63 0.77
N ALA A 113 -13.11 -9.94 0.75
CA ALA A 113 -13.14 -10.74 1.97
C ALA A 113 -11.78 -10.62 2.68
N ARG A 114 -11.81 -10.57 4.01
CA ARG A 114 -10.59 -10.65 4.80
C ARG A 114 -10.05 -12.08 4.78
N GLN A 115 -8.80 -12.24 4.39
CA GLN A 115 -8.09 -13.52 4.48
C GLN A 115 -7.88 -13.85 5.96
N SER A 116 -8.62 -14.83 6.48
CA SER A 116 -8.52 -15.28 7.89
C SER A 116 -7.35 -16.23 8.12
N GLN A 117 -6.97 -16.98 7.10
CA GLN A 117 -5.87 -17.92 7.13
C GLN A 117 -4.82 -17.46 6.13
N ARG A 118 -3.68 -17.03 6.65
CA ARG A 118 -2.51 -16.67 5.86
C ARG A 118 -1.34 -17.51 6.35
N SER A 119 -0.48 -17.91 5.42
CA SER A 119 0.76 -18.59 5.79
C SER A 119 1.69 -17.64 6.54
N GLN A 120 2.58 -18.19 7.36
CA GLN A 120 3.65 -17.43 7.98
C GLN A 120 4.52 -16.75 6.91
N GLU A 121 4.74 -17.40 5.79
CA GLU A 121 5.51 -16.90 4.65
C GLU A 121 4.89 -15.60 4.08
N GLY A 122 3.57 -15.54 3.89
CA GLY A 122 2.90 -14.32 3.44
C GLY A 122 3.16 -13.12 4.35
N PHE A 123 3.24 -13.32 5.66
CA PHE A 123 3.63 -12.27 6.60
C PHE A 123 5.11 -11.93 6.53
N MET A 124 5.99 -12.93 6.37
CA MET A 124 7.42 -12.72 6.21
C MET A 124 7.73 -11.90 4.97
N TRP A 125 7.03 -12.14 3.86
CA TRP A 125 7.20 -11.34 2.64
C TRP A 125 6.82 -9.87 2.84
N GLU A 126 5.72 -9.60 3.52
CA GLU A 126 5.33 -8.24 3.86
C GLU A 126 6.34 -7.55 4.78
N MET A 127 6.85 -8.26 5.77
CA MET A 127 7.89 -7.73 6.66
C MET A 127 9.17 -7.43 5.89
N ASN A 128 9.61 -8.34 5.01
CA ASN A 128 10.78 -8.13 4.17
C ASN A 128 10.61 -6.90 3.26
N LEU A 129 9.42 -6.71 2.70
CA LEU A 129 9.10 -5.53 1.88
C LEU A 129 9.22 -4.24 2.69
N LEU A 130 8.67 -4.20 3.89
CA LEU A 130 8.77 -3.05 4.80
C LEU A 130 10.22 -2.77 5.20
N LEU A 131 10.98 -3.80 5.59
CA LEU A 131 12.39 -3.66 5.96
C LEU A 131 13.25 -3.20 4.79
N ALA A 132 13.03 -3.74 3.59
CA ALA A 132 13.73 -3.28 2.39
C ALA A 132 13.42 -1.81 2.07
N SER A 133 12.18 -1.38 2.29
CA SER A 133 11.77 0.01 2.09
C SER A 133 12.40 0.95 3.14
N LEU A 134 12.46 0.53 4.40
CA LEU A 134 13.16 1.27 5.46
C LEU A 134 14.65 1.40 5.18
N ARG A 135 15.32 0.31 4.75
CA ARG A 135 16.75 0.36 4.37
C ARG A 135 17.03 1.35 3.25
N ARG A 136 16.14 1.48 2.27
CA ARG A 136 16.31 2.47 1.19
C ARG A 136 16.22 3.91 1.70
N VAL A 137 15.43 4.16 2.73
CA VAL A 137 15.38 5.46 3.41
C VAL A 137 16.65 5.65 4.23
N GLU A 138 17.08 4.63 4.98
CA GLU A 138 18.27 4.65 5.83
C GLU A 138 19.56 4.93 5.04
N VAL A 139 19.71 4.35 3.84
CA VAL A 139 20.85 4.63 2.94
C VAL A 139 20.92 6.10 2.48
N ARG A 140 19.79 6.81 2.50
CA ARG A 140 19.70 8.22 2.08
C ARG A 140 19.74 9.22 3.23
N ILE A 141 19.50 8.77 4.45
CA ILE A 141 19.42 9.61 5.66
C ILE A 141 20.16 8.86 6.77
N GLU A 142 21.02 9.53 7.51
CA GLU A 142 21.71 8.93 8.64
C GLU A 142 20.70 8.33 9.64
N PRO A 143 20.94 7.10 10.17
CA PRO A 143 20.00 6.40 11.04
C PRO A 143 19.56 7.20 12.26
N GLN A 144 20.47 7.95 12.84
CA GLN A 144 20.19 8.81 13.98
C GLN A 144 19.18 9.92 13.63
N THR A 145 19.32 10.50 12.46
CA THR A 145 18.42 11.54 11.94
C THR A 145 17.00 11.02 11.75
N ILE A 146 16.83 9.77 11.29
CA ILE A 146 15.49 9.16 11.17
C ILE A 146 14.82 9.01 12.53
N THR A 147 15.56 8.50 13.52
CA THR A 147 15.04 8.31 14.87
C THR A 147 14.63 9.64 15.48
N ASP A 148 15.47 10.66 15.35
CA ASP A 148 15.22 11.99 15.90
C ASP A 148 14.07 12.68 15.15
N PHE A 149 13.98 12.53 13.82
CA PHE A 149 12.86 13.03 13.05
C PHE A 149 11.53 12.38 13.46
N LEU A 150 11.50 11.07 13.69
CA LEU A 150 10.29 10.37 14.13
C LEU A 150 9.87 10.80 15.53
N LYS A 151 10.82 10.95 16.45
CA LYS A 151 10.56 11.48 17.81
C LYS A 151 10.00 12.90 17.74
N TRP A 152 10.63 13.77 16.95
CA TRP A 152 10.20 15.14 16.75
C TRP A 152 8.80 15.19 16.13
N LYS A 153 8.57 14.44 15.06
CA LYS A 153 7.27 14.35 14.40
C LYS A 153 6.16 13.92 15.37
N ASN A 154 6.41 12.91 16.20
CA ASN A 154 5.43 12.41 17.15
C ASN A 154 5.12 13.48 18.22
N ARG A 155 6.14 14.14 18.77
CA ARG A 155 5.95 15.25 19.72
C ARG A 155 5.15 16.39 19.11
N LEU A 156 5.41 16.72 17.85
CA LEU A 156 4.70 17.78 17.15
C LEU A 156 3.21 17.43 16.94
N VAL A 157 2.93 16.18 16.61
CA VAL A 157 1.56 15.66 16.50
C VAL A 157 0.86 15.73 17.85
N GLU A 158 1.51 15.31 18.94
CA GLU A 158 0.95 15.39 20.29
C GLU A 158 0.68 16.84 20.69
N TYR A 159 1.63 17.75 20.44
CA TYR A 159 1.51 19.18 20.77
C TYR A 159 0.36 19.86 20.02
N ASN A 160 0.11 19.48 18.78
CA ASN A 160 -0.94 20.04 17.93
C ASN A 160 -2.26 19.25 17.97
N GLY A 161 -2.54 18.52 19.05
CA GLY A 161 -3.80 17.78 19.19
C GLY A 161 -3.99 16.67 18.14
N GLY A 162 -2.90 15.99 17.77
CA GLY A 162 -2.92 14.87 16.84
C GLY A 162 -2.79 15.26 15.37
N ARG A 163 -2.48 16.52 15.04
CA ARG A 163 -2.32 16.99 13.65
C ARG A 163 -0.91 17.49 13.39
N LEU A 164 -0.33 17.11 12.25
CA LEU A 164 0.88 17.76 11.75
C LEU A 164 0.50 19.17 11.27
N PRO A 165 1.27 20.21 11.63
CA PRO A 165 1.09 21.55 11.07
C PRO A 165 1.23 21.53 9.54
N GLU A 166 0.39 22.30 8.86
CA GLU A 166 0.52 22.49 7.41
C GLU A 166 1.88 23.11 7.10
N GLY A 167 2.59 22.53 6.14
CA GLY A 167 3.89 23.04 5.66
C GLY A 167 5.13 22.39 6.30
N ILE A 168 4.99 21.51 7.29
CA ILE A 168 6.14 20.77 7.84
C ILE A 168 6.33 19.44 7.09
N VAL A 169 6.76 19.56 5.87
CA VAL A 169 7.30 18.45 5.05
C VAL A 169 8.69 18.82 4.53
N SER A 170 9.39 19.74 5.19
CA SER A 170 10.75 20.09 4.77
C SER A 170 11.75 19.12 5.37
N PRO A 171 12.58 18.47 4.56
CA PRO A 171 13.74 17.75 5.04
C PRO A 171 14.81 18.66 5.67
N ASP A 172 14.65 19.99 5.56
CA ASP A 172 15.60 21.00 6.01
C ASP A 172 15.32 21.52 7.42
N LEU A 173 14.33 20.94 8.13
CA LEU A 173 14.13 21.23 9.53
C LEU A 173 15.18 20.49 10.34
N GLU A 174 16.21 21.21 10.73
CA GLU A 174 17.26 20.71 11.61
C GLU A 174 16.65 20.02 12.85
N PRO A 175 17.10 18.79 13.18
CA PRO A 175 16.59 18.03 14.33
C PRO A 175 16.99 18.65 15.69
N ASN A 176 17.65 19.79 15.69
CA ASN A 176 18.21 20.45 16.87
C ASN A 176 17.31 21.52 17.49
N VAL A 177 16.01 21.41 17.40
CA VAL A 177 15.16 22.16 18.31
C VAL A 177 15.25 21.48 19.67
N HIS A 178 16.17 21.96 20.52
CA HIS A 178 16.23 21.62 21.93
C HIS A 178 14.88 21.95 22.56
N LEU A 179 14.04 20.96 22.70
CA LEU A 179 12.90 21.03 23.60
C LEU A 179 13.42 20.74 25.00
N THR A 180 13.79 21.82 25.71
CA THR A 180 13.97 21.80 27.18
C THR A 180 12.64 21.57 27.84
#